data_8c2b525b29f4783c4147a4c2d42b319d
#
_entry.id   8c2b525b29f4783c4147a4c2d42b319d
#
_cell.length_a   1.000
_cell.length_b   1.000
_cell.length_c   1.000
_cell.angle_alpha   90.00
_cell.angle_beta   90.00
_cell.angle_gamma   90.00
#
_symmetry.space_group_name_H-M   'P 1'
#
loop_
_entity.id
_entity.type
_entity.pdbx_description
1 polymer ?
#
loop_
_entity_poly.entity_id
_entity_poly.type
_entity_poly.pdbx_seq_one_letter_code
_entity_poly.pdbx_strand_id
1 'polypeptide(L)'
;MNGEICSPPKEEELKLKGFAYLLKLEADQNHNRYYRMVQEGDRFKIEMGRIGARPVCMIRPMTLWDTTYQKKIKEGYEDRSEFCDVSVEKNQNYKPIPESVVAELMEYLQKEANQILEKSYTISWTDVNEHMLKDAQSLINQIGGSVEGCNQILLKLFVVIPRKMQDVQEMLAHTHKEIPEIIQREQDLLDVLRFKCKQNVQKGKTATP
;
A
#
# COMPACT_ATOMS: atom_id res chain seq x y z
N MET A 1 30.66 35.91 26.30
CA MET A 1 30.49 34.43 26.13
C MET A 1 29.09 34.20 25.61
N ASN A 2 28.94 34.14 24.31
CA ASN A 2 27.66 33.97 23.64
C ASN A 2 27.44 32.45 23.45
N GLY A 3 26.50 31.90 24.20
CA GLY A 3 26.05 30.53 24.02
C GLY A 3 25.18 30.42 22.78
N GLU A 4 25.69 29.86 21.71
CA GLU A 4 24.91 29.43 20.57
C GLU A 4 24.01 28.28 21.02
N ILE A 5 22.70 28.55 21.01
CA ILE A 5 21.66 27.54 21.18
C ILE A 5 21.61 26.75 19.84
N CYS A 6 22.23 25.58 19.85
CA CYS A 6 22.13 24.63 18.75
C CYS A 6 20.67 24.19 18.64
N SER A 7 19.99 24.68 17.60
CA SER A 7 18.65 24.17 17.23
C SER A 7 18.75 22.69 16.92
N PRO A 8 17.78 21.87 17.38
CA PRO A 8 17.77 20.46 17.00
C PRO A 8 17.71 20.34 15.47
N PRO A 9 18.41 19.36 14.88
CA PRO A 9 18.34 19.14 13.45
C PRO A 9 16.87 18.85 13.10
N LYS A 10 16.38 19.55 12.06
CA LYS A 10 15.11 19.23 11.43
C LYS A 10 15.09 17.73 11.17
N GLU A 11 13.99 17.06 11.54
CA GLU A 11 13.66 15.72 11.15
C GLU A 11 13.56 15.66 9.60
N GLU A 12 14.69 15.72 8.93
CA GLU A 12 14.83 15.21 7.57
C GLU A 12 14.86 13.70 7.68
N GLU A 13 13.64 13.12 7.59
CA GLU A 13 13.34 11.84 6.99
C GLU A 13 14.56 10.93 6.82
N LEU A 14 14.68 9.97 7.71
CA LEU A 14 15.41 8.74 7.46
C LEU A 14 14.70 7.99 6.34
N LYS A 15 14.82 8.49 5.10
CA LYS A 15 14.53 7.69 3.91
C LYS A 15 15.42 6.46 4.02
N LEU A 16 14.82 5.28 4.04
CA LEU A 16 15.52 4.00 4.01
C LEU A 16 16.49 4.05 2.82
N LYS A 17 17.78 4.36 3.11
CA LYS A 17 18.82 4.38 2.08
C LYS A 17 18.87 2.97 1.48
N GLY A 18 18.52 2.85 0.21
CA GLY A 18 18.58 1.60 -0.52
C GLY A 18 17.23 0.98 -0.91
N PHE A 19 16.11 1.63 -0.60
CA PHE A 19 14.79 1.24 -1.07
C PHE A 19 13.98 2.46 -1.52
N ALA A 20 13.26 2.34 -2.64
CA ALA A 20 12.27 3.31 -3.07
C ALA A 20 11.12 2.60 -3.81
N TYR A 21 9.88 2.96 -3.47
CA TYR A 21 8.67 2.49 -4.12
C TYR A 21 7.84 3.69 -4.57
N LEU A 22 7.79 3.89 -5.88
CA LEU A 22 7.19 5.06 -6.49
C LEU A 22 5.95 4.63 -7.28
N LEU A 23 4.84 5.33 -7.10
CA LEU A 23 3.56 5.07 -7.78
C LEU A 23 3.13 6.25 -8.63
N LYS A 24 2.50 5.95 -9.76
CA LYS A 24 1.84 6.95 -10.62
C LYS A 24 0.46 6.44 -11.02
N LEU A 25 -0.57 7.20 -10.66
CA LEU A 25 -1.96 6.90 -10.98
C LEU A 25 -2.61 8.12 -11.63
N GLU A 26 -2.99 8.02 -12.89
CA GLU A 26 -3.67 9.07 -13.66
C GLU A 26 -4.84 8.44 -14.42
N ALA A 27 -6.06 8.89 -14.15
CA ALA A 27 -7.27 8.35 -14.75
C ALA A 27 -7.37 8.69 -16.25
N ASP A 28 -7.04 9.93 -16.63
CA ASP A 28 -7.17 10.44 -18.01
C ASP A 28 -6.35 9.64 -19.01
N GLN A 29 -5.18 9.17 -18.58
CA GLN A 29 -4.24 8.42 -19.40
C GLN A 29 -4.23 6.92 -19.06
N ASN A 30 -5.12 6.47 -18.20
CA ASN A 30 -5.15 5.12 -17.67
C ASN A 30 -3.78 4.66 -17.16
N HIS A 31 -3.03 5.57 -16.52
CA HIS A 31 -1.75 5.26 -15.90
C HIS A 31 -1.97 4.66 -14.51
N ASN A 32 -1.59 3.40 -14.35
CA ASN A 32 -1.52 2.67 -13.10
C ASN A 32 -0.17 1.97 -13.07
N ARG A 33 0.88 2.71 -12.72
CA ARG A 33 2.27 2.26 -12.85
C ARG A 33 3.04 2.37 -11.55
N TYR A 34 3.98 1.46 -11.37
CA TYR A 34 4.93 1.50 -10.27
C TYR A 34 6.38 1.47 -10.76
N TYR A 35 7.27 1.95 -9.91
CA TYR A 35 8.71 1.95 -10.11
C TYR A 35 9.37 1.65 -8.76
N ARG A 36 9.89 0.44 -8.58
CA ARG A 36 10.53 -0.03 -7.37
C ARG A 36 12.03 -0.08 -7.57
N MET A 37 12.78 0.49 -6.63
CA MET A 37 14.23 0.49 -6.63
C MET A 37 14.71 -0.20 -5.35
N VAL A 38 15.60 -1.17 -5.46
CA VAL A 38 16.16 -1.93 -4.32
C VAL A 38 17.67 -2.00 -4.46
N GLN A 39 18.40 -1.55 -3.45
CA GLN A 39 19.85 -1.64 -3.42
C GLN A 39 20.30 -3.09 -3.26
N GLU A 40 21.27 -3.49 -4.09
CA GLU A 40 21.96 -4.77 -4.05
C GLU A 40 23.47 -4.52 -4.13
N GLY A 41 24.09 -4.24 -2.97
CA GLY A 41 25.51 -3.88 -2.88
C GLY A 41 25.83 -2.53 -3.52
N ASP A 42 26.71 -2.52 -4.54
CA ASP A 42 27.14 -1.36 -5.32
C ASP A 42 26.20 -1.02 -6.50
N ARG A 43 25.13 -1.78 -6.63
CA ARG A 43 24.10 -1.63 -7.68
C ARG A 43 22.72 -1.53 -7.06
N PHE A 44 21.73 -1.19 -7.89
CA PHE A 44 20.35 -1.30 -7.52
C PHE A 44 19.53 -1.94 -8.64
N LYS A 45 18.59 -2.77 -8.22
CA LYS A 45 17.59 -3.39 -9.07
C LYS A 45 16.39 -2.47 -9.21
N ILE A 46 15.90 -2.33 -10.43
CA ILE A 46 14.68 -1.61 -10.75
C ILE A 46 13.66 -2.64 -11.23
N GLU A 47 12.46 -2.57 -10.66
CA GLU A 47 11.29 -3.29 -11.15
C GLU A 47 10.22 -2.26 -11.48
N MET A 48 9.71 -2.28 -12.70
CA MET A 48 8.75 -1.28 -13.16
C MET A 48 7.71 -1.89 -14.09
N GLY A 49 6.53 -1.30 -14.11
CA GLY A 49 5.46 -1.74 -14.98
C GLY A 49 4.10 -1.19 -14.58
N ARG A 50 3.06 -1.75 -15.18
CA ARG A 50 1.69 -1.56 -14.73
C ARG A 50 1.45 -2.40 -13.48
N ILE A 51 0.75 -1.82 -12.50
CA ILE A 51 0.38 -2.55 -11.28
C ILE A 51 -0.47 -3.77 -11.67
N GLY A 52 -0.08 -4.96 -11.16
CA GLY A 52 -0.73 -6.23 -11.48
C GLY A 52 -0.24 -6.94 -12.74
N ALA A 53 0.62 -6.31 -13.54
CA ALA A 53 1.24 -6.93 -14.71
C ALA A 53 2.67 -7.45 -14.43
N ARG A 54 3.21 -8.26 -15.34
CA ARG A 54 4.60 -8.75 -15.23
C ARG A 54 5.58 -7.56 -15.28
N PRO A 55 6.50 -7.44 -14.31
CA PRO A 55 7.45 -6.33 -14.27
C PRO A 55 8.52 -6.44 -15.35
N VAL A 56 9.01 -5.29 -15.77
CA VAL A 56 10.30 -5.16 -16.45
C VAL A 56 11.37 -4.90 -15.40
N CYS A 57 12.45 -5.69 -15.43
CA CYS A 57 13.55 -5.57 -14.48
C CYS A 57 14.81 -5.04 -15.17
N MET A 58 15.57 -4.19 -14.47
CA MET A 58 16.90 -3.76 -14.88
C MET A 58 17.78 -3.48 -13.67
N ILE A 59 19.10 -3.52 -13.87
CA ILE A 59 20.09 -3.26 -12.83
C ILE A 59 20.92 -2.04 -13.24
N ARG A 60 21.21 -1.15 -12.29
CA ARG A 60 22.04 0.05 -12.49
C ARG A 60 23.04 0.24 -11.36
N PRO A 61 24.17 0.94 -11.61
CA PRO A 61 25.13 1.32 -10.57
C PRO A 61 24.49 2.29 -9.55
N MET A 62 24.83 2.18 -8.27
CA MET A 62 24.32 3.06 -7.20
C MET A 62 24.59 4.54 -7.45
N THR A 63 25.62 4.90 -8.20
CA THR A 63 25.91 6.29 -8.60
C THR A 63 24.76 6.97 -9.36
N LEU A 64 23.87 6.18 -9.96
CA LEU A 64 22.69 6.66 -10.70
C LEU A 64 21.40 6.67 -9.88
N TRP A 65 21.45 6.31 -8.58
CA TRP A 65 20.27 6.21 -7.72
C TRP A 65 19.51 7.53 -7.66
N ASP A 66 20.15 8.58 -7.16
CA ASP A 66 19.50 9.87 -6.95
C ASP A 66 18.98 10.49 -8.24
N THR A 67 19.77 10.40 -9.31
CA THR A 67 19.37 10.90 -10.64
C THR A 67 18.14 10.15 -11.16
N THR A 68 18.08 8.84 -10.98
CA THR A 68 16.95 8.01 -11.39
C THR A 68 15.72 8.31 -10.56
N TYR A 69 15.87 8.41 -9.24
CA TYR A 69 14.80 8.76 -8.31
C TYR A 69 14.20 10.13 -8.64
N GLN A 70 15.03 11.18 -8.68
CA GLN A 70 14.58 12.54 -8.97
C GLN A 70 13.90 12.66 -10.34
N LYS A 71 14.38 11.91 -11.34
CA LYS A 71 13.74 11.86 -12.64
C LYS A 71 12.31 11.33 -12.54
N LYS A 72 12.07 10.27 -11.75
CA LYS A 72 10.73 9.70 -11.58
C LYS A 72 9.79 10.62 -10.82
N ILE A 73 10.27 11.31 -9.78
CA ILE A 73 9.48 12.34 -9.09
C ILE A 73 9.05 13.45 -10.07
N LYS A 74 9.98 13.92 -10.93
CA LYS A 74 9.64 14.91 -11.98
C LYS A 74 8.66 14.39 -13.03
N GLU A 75 8.62 13.09 -13.29
CA GLU A 75 7.66 12.43 -14.17
C GLU A 75 6.27 12.25 -13.51
N GLY A 76 6.08 12.73 -12.28
CA GLY A 76 4.81 12.69 -11.55
C GLY A 76 4.57 11.39 -10.76
N TYR A 77 5.62 10.62 -10.46
CA TYR A 77 5.52 9.53 -9.51
C TYR A 77 5.55 10.07 -8.08
N GLU A 78 4.72 9.51 -7.21
CA GLU A 78 4.71 9.78 -5.78
C GLU A 78 5.52 8.72 -5.02
N ASP A 79 6.37 9.16 -4.08
CA ASP A 79 7.12 8.24 -3.21
C ASP A 79 6.19 7.64 -2.15
N ARG A 80 6.14 6.32 -2.11
CA ARG A 80 5.37 5.51 -1.16
C ARG A 80 6.25 4.47 -0.45
N SER A 81 7.55 4.74 -0.37
CA SER A 81 8.53 3.86 0.27
C SER A 81 8.23 3.58 1.74
N GLU A 82 7.65 4.56 2.44
CA GLU A 82 7.26 4.46 3.86
C GLU A 82 6.20 3.40 4.14
N PHE A 83 5.41 3.03 3.12
CA PHE A 83 4.37 2.02 3.24
C PHE A 83 4.89 0.59 3.01
N CYS A 84 6.13 0.44 2.57
CA CYS A 84 6.75 -0.84 2.30
C CYS A 84 7.66 -1.24 3.45
N ASP A 85 7.11 -1.77 4.55
CA ASP A 85 7.92 -2.37 5.61
C ASP A 85 8.62 -3.63 5.12
N VAL A 86 9.95 -3.60 5.11
CA VAL A 86 10.81 -4.64 4.55
C VAL A 86 10.96 -5.86 5.47
N SER A 87 10.32 -5.86 6.65
CA SER A 87 10.51 -6.96 7.60
C SER A 87 9.28 -7.27 8.44
N VAL A 88 8.49 -8.24 8.00
CA VAL A 88 7.63 -8.99 8.93
C VAL A 88 8.06 -10.45 8.90
N GLU A 89 8.81 -10.86 9.91
CA GLU A 89 9.07 -12.27 10.16
C GLU A 89 7.75 -13.01 10.37
N LYS A 90 7.55 -14.06 9.55
CA LYS A 90 6.37 -14.93 9.63
C LYS A 90 6.45 -15.82 10.87
N ASN A 91 6.01 -15.33 12.02
CA ASN A 91 5.79 -16.20 13.19
C ASN A 91 4.38 -16.78 13.16
N GLN A 92 4.29 -18.05 12.79
CA GLN A 92 3.06 -18.84 12.75
C GLN A 92 2.88 -19.63 14.06
N ASN A 93 2.34 -19.01 15.11
CA ASN A 93 1.89 -19.74 16.29
C ASN A 93 0.39 -19.50 16.52
N TYR A 94 -0.44 -20.41 15.97
CA TYR A 94 -1.88 -20.43 16.24
C TYR A 94 -2.18 -21.26 17.50
N LYS A 95 -3.03 -20.73 18.39
CA LYS A 95 -3.72 -21.58 19.35
C LYS A 95 -4.88 -22.28 18.61
N PRO A 96 -4.97 -23.62 18.67
CA PRO A 96 -6.08 -24.33 18.06
C PRO A 96 -7.41 -23.92 18.72
N ILE A 97 -8.44 -23.70 17.89
CA ILE A 97 -9.80 -23.44 18.38
C ILE A 97 -10.38 -24.81 18.77
N PRO A 98 -10.87 -24.99 20.01
CA PRO A 98 -11.25 -26.30 20.54
C PRO A 98 -12.54 -26.89 19.93
N GLU A 99 -13.36 -26.08 19.25
CA GLU A 99 -14.62 -26.53 18.62
C GLU A 99 -14.43 -26.68 17.11
N SER A 100 -14.60 -27.90 16.61
CA SER A 100 -14.36 -28.24 15.21
C SER A 100 -15.20 -27.41 14.23
N VAL A 101 -16.48 -27.19 14.53
CA VAL A 101 -17.40 -26.41 13.68
C VAL A 101 -16.97 -24.95 13.59
N VAL A 102 -16.53 -24.36 14.70
CA VAL A 102 -16.02 -22.97 14.72
C VAL A 102 -14.69 -22.88 13.99
N ALA A 103 -13.83 -23.88 14.13
CA ALA A 103 -12.56 -23.95 13.41
C ALA A 103 -12.77 -24.02 11.89
N GLU A 104 -13.67 -24.89 11.42
CA GLU A 104 -14.02 -25.02 10.00
C GLU A 104 -14.61 -23.72 9.42
N LEU A 105 -15.52 -23.06 10.16
CA LEU A 105 -16.09 -21.79 9.76
C LEU A 105 -14.99 -20.70 9.67
N MET A 106 -14.11 -20.63 10.65
CA MET A 106 -13.01 -19.67 10.65
C MET A 106 -12.04 -19.90 9.50
N GLU A 107 -11.73 -21.15 9.18
CA GLU A 107 -10.90 -21.52 8.03
C GLU A 107 -11.55 -21.10 6.70
N TYR A 108 -12.85 -21.40 6.55
CA TYR A 108 -13.63 -20.96 5.40
C TYR A 108 -13.60 -19.44 5.23
N LEU A 109 -13.93 -18.68 6.29
CA LEU A 109 -13.93 -17.22 6.24
C LEU A 109 -12.54 -16.65 5.94
N GLN A 110 -11.47 -17.24 6.46
CA GLN A 110 -10.10 -16.83 6.15
C GLN A 110 -9.75 -17.07 4.69
N LYS A 111 -10.19 -18.19 4.11
CA LYS A 111 -9.98 -18.51 2.70
C LYS A 111 -10.70 -17.51 1.80
N GLU A 112 -11.97 -17.23 2.09
CA GLU A 112 -12.75 -16.24 1.33
C GLU A 112 -12.14 -14.84 1.43
N ALA A 113 -11.75 -14.41 2.65
CA ALA A 113 -11.07 -13.13 2.85
C ALA A 113 -9.76 -13.03 2.04
N ASN A 114 -8.95 -14.09 2.01
CA ASN A 114 -7.73 -14.12 1.21
C ASN A 114 -8.04 -13.98 -0.29
N GLN A 115 -9.04 -14.69 -0.80
CA GLN A 115 -9.43 -14.60 -2.21
C GLN A 115 -9.92 -13.21 -2.59
N ILE A 116 -10.71 -12.56 -1.73
CA ILE A 116 -11.17 -11.18 -1.94
C ILE A 116 -9.97 -10.22 -1.99
N LEU A 117 -9.04 -10.33 -1.04
CA LEU A 117 -7.87 -9.46 -0.98
C LEU A 117 -6.94 -9.68 -2.18
N GLU A 118 -6.68 -10.94 -2.54
CA GLU A 118 -5.85 -11.28 -3.70
C GLU A 118 -6.44 -10.81 -5.03
N LYS A 119 -7.77 -10.79 -5.16
CA LYS A 119 -8.46 -10.26 -6.35
C LYS A 119 -8.46 -8.73 -6.39
N SER A 120 -8.52 -8.08 -5.24
CA SER A 120 -8.75 -6.65 -5.12
C SER A 120 -7.47 -5.83 -5.04
N TYR A 121 -6.42 -6.34 -4.41
CA TYR A 121 -5.19 -5.60 -4.15
C TYR A 121 -3.99 -6.21 -4.86
N THR A 122 -3.01 -5.37 -5.18
CA THR A 122 -1.74 -5.80 -5.80
C THR A 122 -0.65 -6.06 -4.77
N ILE A 123 -0.78 -5.44 -3.59
CA ILE A 123 0.12 -5.67 -2.47
C ILE A 123 -0.39 -6.86 -1.63
N SER A 124 0.54 -7.58 -1.02
CA SER A 124 0.17 -8.58 -0.02
C SER A 124 -0.39 -7.89 1.23
N TRP A 125 -1.42 -8.47 1.83
CA TRP A 125 -1.95 -7.98 3.11
C TRP A 125 -0.89 -8.01 4.24
N THR A 126 0.20 -8.79 4.07
CA THR A 126 1.36 -8.83 4.99
C THR A 126 2.21 -7.57 4.92
N ASP A 127 2.15 -6.86 3.81
CA ASP A 127 2.94 -5.65 3.55
C ASP A 127 2.15 -4.37 3.87
N VAL A 128 0.89 -4.53 4.32
CA VAL A 128 0.04 -3.42 4.73
C VAL A 128 0.28 -3.11 6.20
N ASN A 129 0.67 -1.88 6.49
CA ASN A 129 0.89 -1.39 7.85
C ASN A 129 -0.30 -0.60 8.39
N GLU A 130 -0.25 -0.28 9.70
CA GLU A 130 -1.34 0.45 10.37
C GLU A 130 -1.51 1.89 9.85
N HIS A 131 -0.43 2.52 9.36
CA HIS A 131 -0.46 3.86 8.80
C HIS A 131 -1.27 3.88 7.51
N MET A 132 -1.02 2.93 6.60
CA MET A 132 -1.81 2.76 5.37
C MET A 132 -3.30 2.59 5.67
N LEU A 133 -3.64 1.79 6.69
CA LEU A 133 -5.04 1.56 7.07
C LEU A 133 -5.71 2.81 7.63
N LYS A 134 -4.99 3.63 8.40
CA LYS A 134 -5.48 4.91 8.93
C LYS A 134 -5.68 5.93 7.83
N ASP A 135 -4.71 6.06 6.92
CA ASP A 135 -4.79 6.98 5.78
C ASP A 135 -5.92 6.59 4.84
N ALA A 136 -6.06 5.30 4.51
CA ALA A 136 -7.16 4.80 3.70
C ALA A 136 -8.53 5.11 4.34
N GLN A 137 -8.69 4.88 5.65
CA GLN A 137 -9.93 5.22 6.35
C GLN A 137 -10.22 6.73 6.32
N SER A 138 -9.18 7.54 6.53
CA SER A 138 -9.32 9.00 6.45
C SER A 138 -9.78 9.46 5.06
N LEU A 139 -9.26 8.83 4.01
CA LEU A 139 -9.66 9.13 2.63
C LEU A 139 -11.10 8.67 2.36
N ILE A 140 -11.49 7.45 2.75
CA ILE A 140 -12.86 6.95 2.59
C ILE A 140 -13.86 7.88 3.28
N ASN A 141 -13.56 8.34 4.49
CA ASN A 141 -14.42 9.27 5.24
C ASN A 141 -14.56 10.65 4.56
N GLN A 142 -13.68 11.01 3.62
CA GLN A 142 -13.73 12.25 2.86
C GLN A 142 -14.48 12.11 1.52
N ILE A 143 -14.79 10.88 1.10
CA ILE A 143 -15.54 10.65 -0.15
C ILE A 143 -16.93 11.24 0.00
N GLY A 144 -17.32 12.14 -0.95
CA GLY A 144 -18.62 12.77 -0.98
C GLY A 144 -18.64 13.96 -1.93
N GLY A 145 -19.79 14.65 -1.99
CA GLY A 145 -19.95 15.84 -2.82
C GLY A 145 -20.08 15.52 -4.31
N SER A 146 -19.25 16.11 -5.15
CA SER A 146 -19.31 15.94 -6.60
C SER A 146 -18.63 14.64 -7.07
N VAL A 147 -18.95 14.20 -8.28
CA VAL A 147 -18.30 13.03 -8.92
C VAL A 147 -16.79 13.27 -9.04
N GLU A 148 -16.38 14.48 -9.45
CA GLU A 148 -14.96 14.82 -9.54
C GLU A 148 -14.26 14.74 -8.18
N GLY A 149 -14.88 15.29 -7.12
CA GLY A 149 -14.34 15.25 -5.76
C GLY A 149 -14.18 13.82 -5.24
N CYS A 150 -15.20 12.98 -5.47
CA CYS A 150 -15.15 11.55 -5.17
C CYS A 150 -13.96 10.88 -5.89
N ASN A 151 -13.83 11.10 -7.19
CA ASN A 151 -12.81 10.47 -8.01
C ASN A 151 -11.39 10.91 -7.63
N GLN A 152 -11.18 12.17 -7.27
CA GLN A 152 -9.89 12.65 -6.76
C GLN A 152 -9.48 11.93 -5.46
N ILE A 153 -10.44 11.67 -4.56
CA ILE A 153 -10.17 10.95 -3.32
C ILE A 153 -9.91 9.47 -3.60
N LEU A 154 -10.68 8.84 -4.50
CA LEU A 154 -10.46 7.45 -4.90
C LEU A 154 -9.07 7.24 -5.51
N LEU A 155 -8.61 8.16 -6.36
CA LEU A 155 -7.25 8.08 -6.91
C LEU A 155 -6.19 8.14 -5.82
N LYS A 156 -6.35 9.00 -4.80
CA LYS A 156 -5.46 9.04 -3.64
C LYS A 156 -5.51 7.74 -2.83
N LEU A 157 -6.72 7.19 -2.60
CA LEU A 157 -6.91 5.92 -1.90
C LEU A 157 -6.18 4.77 -2.61
N PHE A 158 -6.25 4.71 -3.94
CA PHE A 158 -5.60 3.67 -4.74
C PHE A 158 -4.08 3.82 -4.81
N VAL A 159 -3.55 5.00 -4.47
CA VAL A 159 -2.11 5.20 -4.25
C VAL A 159 -1.69 4.73 -2.86
N VAL A 160 -2.52 4.94 -1.83
CA VAL A 160 -2.24 4.47 -0.46
C VAL A 160 -2.28 2.95 -0.38
N ILE A 161 -3.33 2.33 -0.92
CA ILE A 161 -3.46 0.86 -1.00
C ILE A 161 -3.72 0.47 -2.45
N PRO A 162 -2.67 0.06 -3.19
CA PRO A 162 -2.77 -0.21 -4.63
C PRO A 162 -3.77 -1.31 -4.98
N ARG A 163 -4.69 -1.00 -5.88
CA ARG A 163 -5.76 -1.88 -6.34
C ARG A 163 -5.38 -2.62 -7.62
N LYS A 164 -5.86 -3.85 -7.77
CA LYS A 164 -5.86 -4.54 -9.06
C LYS A 164 -6.95 -3.95 -9.92
N MET A 165 -6.57 -3.33 -11.03
CA MET A 165 -7.49 -2.75 -12.00
C MET A 165 -6.92 -2.88 -13.41
N GLN A 166 -7.76 -3.20 -14.37
CA GLN A 166 -7.39 -3.21 -15.78
C GLN A 166 -7.48 -1.80 -16.36
N ASP A 167 -8.57 -1.14 -16.06
CA ASP A 167 -8.81 0.27 -16.38
C ASP A 167 -9.09 1.05 -15.10
N VAL A 168 -8.42 2.18 -14.94
CA VAL A 168 -8.62 3.08 -13.79
C VAL A 168 -10.03 3.66 -13.83
N GLN A 169 -10.58 3.96 -15.02
CA GLN A 169 -11.91 4.55 -15.19
C GLN A 169 -13.03 3.65 -14.66
N GLU A 170 -12.89 2.32 -14.79
CA GLU A 170 -13.90 1.36 -14.29
C GLU A 170 -14.05 1.37 -12.77
N MET A 171 -13.06 1.94 -12.06
CA MET A 171 -13.06 2.01 -10.60
C MET A 171 -13.61 3.35 -10.07
N LEU A 172 -13.83 4.32 -10.95
CA LEU A 172 -14.26 5.67 -10.61
C LEU A 172 -15.78 5.83 -10.71
N ALA A 173 -16.33 6.83 -10.05
CA ALA A 173 -17.74 7.20 -10.18
C ALA A 173 -17.99 7.92 -11.52
N HIS A 174 -19.03 7.53 -12.23
CA HIS A 174 -19.51 8.20 -13.43
C HIS A 174 -20.75 9.06 -13.14
N THR A 175 -21.51 8.69 -12.11
CA THR A 175 -22.70 9.39 -11.67
C THR A 175 -22.71 9.57 -10.16
N HIS A 176 -23.42 10.59 -9.68
CA HIS A 176 -23.57 10.83 -8.25
C HIS A 176 -24.27 9.68 -7.51
N LYS A 177 -25.10 8.90 -8.22
CA LYS A 177 -25.84 7.78 -7.64
C LYS A 177 -24.94 6.59 -7.27
N GLU A 178 -23.79 6.47 -7.90
CA GLU A 178 -22.80 5.39 -7.64
C GLU A 178 -21.97 5.65 -6.39
N ILE A 179 -21.88 6.90 -5.95
CA ILE A 179 -20.99 7.29 -4.84
C ILE A 179 -21.26 6.48 -3.55
N PRO A 180 -22.53 6.31 -3.09
CA PRO A 180 -22.78 5.52 -1.89
C PRO A 180 -22.36 4.06 -2.00
N GLU A 181 -22.55 3.43 -3.15
CA GLU A 181 -22.12 2.04 -3.40
C GLU A 181 -20.60 1.90 -3.43
N ILE A 182 -19.93 2.91 -4.01
CA ILE A 182 -18.47 2.98 -4.02
C ILE A 182 -17.93 3.12 -2.61
N ILE A 183 -18.48 4.02 -1.78
CA ILE A 183 -18.09 4.19 -0.39
C ILE A 183 -18.23 2.87 0.38
N GLN A 184 -19.39 2.20 0.23
CA GLN A 184 -19.62 0.93 0.91
C GLN A 184 -18.62 -0.14 0.46
N ARG A 185 -18.40 -0.27 -0.83
CA ARG A 185 -17.43 -1.23 -1.39
C ARG A 185 -16.01 -1.00 -0.87
N GLU A 186 -15.55 0.24 -0.87
CA GLU A 186 -14.20 0.57 -0.39
C GLU A 186 -14.08 0.37 1.12
N GLN A 187 -15.14 0.66 1.89
CA GLN A 187 -15.18 0.40 3.32
C GLN A 187 -15.13 -1.11 3.62
N ASP A 188 -15.95 -1.90 2.96
CA ASP A 188 -16.00 -3.37 3.16
C ASP A 188 -14.64 -4.00 2.86
N LEU A 189 -13.99 -3.58 1.78
CA LEU A 189 -12.66 -4.06 1.41
C LEU A 189 -11.58 -3.65 2.42
N LEU A 190 -11.65 -2.43 2.93
CA LEU A 190 -10.74 -1.95 3.97
C LEU A 190 -10.93 -2.71 5.27
N ASP A 191 -12.17 -3.06 5.63
CA ASP A 191 -12.48 -3.79 6.86
C ASP A 191 -11.99 -5.25 6.78
N VAL A 192 -12.12 -5.91 5.63
CA VAL A 192 -11.52 -7.24 5.38
C VAL A 192 -9.99 -7.17 5.50
N LEU A 193 -9.37 -6.16 4.91
CA LEU A 193 -7.92 -5.96 4.97
C LEU A 193 -7.45 -5.70 6.41
N ARG A 194 -8.14 -4.83 7.14
CA ARG A 194 -7.88 -4.53 8.56
C ARG A 194 -8.00 -5.75 9.46
N PHE A 195 -9.01 -6.57 9.22
CA PHE A 195 -9.18 -7.83 9.96
C PHE A 195 -7.99 -8.75 9.79
N LYS A 196 -7.50 -8.91 8.55
CA LYS A 196 -6.33 -9.75 8.25
C LYS A 196 -5.05 -9.20 8.87
N CYS A 197 -4.83 -7.90 8.80
CA CYS A 197 -3.65 -7.26 9.40
C CYS A 197 -3.64 -7.40 10.93
N LYS A 198 -4.79 -7.27 11.61
CA LYS A 198 -4.90 -7.46 13.07
C LYS A 198 -4.59 -8.89 13.51
N GLN A 199 -4.97 -9.90 12.73
CA GLN A 199 -4.64 -11.28 13.03
C GLN A 199 -3.12 -11.53 13.06
N ASN A 200 -2.35 -10.83 12.24
CA ASN A 200 -0.89 -10.90 12.24
C ASN A 200 -0.25 -10.29 13.49
N VAL A 201 -0.75 -9.13 13.93
CA VAL A 201 -0.20 -8.44 15.12
C VAL A 201 -0.43 -9.25 16.39
N GLN A 202 -1.55 -9.95 16.51
CA GLN A 202 -1.83 -10.82 17.68
C GLN A 202 -0.94 -12.07 17.69
N LYS A 203 -0.54 -12.57 16.53
CA LYS A 203 0.38 -13.71 16.43
C LYS A 203 1.80 -13.38 16.88
N GLY A 204 2.24 -12.13 16.69
CA GLY A 204 3.56 -11.67 17.13
C GLY A 204 3.67 -11.38 18.65
N LYS A 205 2.54 -11.17 19.35
CA LYS A 205 2.52 -10.82 20.79
C LYS A 205 2.41 -12.01 21.74
N THR A 206 2.16 -13.22 21.25
CA THR A 206 2.02 -14.43 22.10
C THR A 206 3.30 -15.28 22.16
N ALA A 207 4.41 -14.81 21.62
CA ALA A 207 5.72 -15.46 21.70
C ALA A 207 6.65 -14.68 22.63
N THR A 208 6.33 -14.66 23.95
CA THR A 208 7.35 -14.43 25.00
C THR A 208 7.14 -15.49 26.06
N PRO A 209 8.19 -16.29 26.37
CA PRO A 209 8.14 -17.31 27.40
C PRO A 209 8.06 -16.70 28.79
#